data_42da7b58463184f343cb0fb81c866b2e
#
_entry.id   42da7b58463184f343cb0fb81c866b2e
#
_cell.length_a   1.000
_cell.length_b   1.000
_cell.length_c   1.000
_cell.angle_alpha   90.00
_cell.angle_beta   90.00
_cell.angle_gamma   90.00
#
_symmetry.space_group_name_H-M   'P 1'
#
loop_
_entity.id
_entity.type
_entity.pdbx_description
1 polymer ?
#
loop_
_entity_poly.entity_id
_entity_poly.type
_entity_poly.pdbx_seq_one_letter_code
_entity_poly.pdbx_strand_id
1 'polypeptide(L)'
;IREWKLPPTRGNITDYFGNIIAGNLKVYQLHIIPEQVENFNYLLSRLKVILNLSNKRIEKIKKKRKQLKPWESLIVSENLSWDEFSRVNNYLYELVGVKPVMTISRDYPFSEIYTHVLGYVSQPNEEDILANKVIQEKFVPGIKIGKLGLEKTLENDLIGVNDIQRYEVNAYGKRINQLEYQKGKQGSKIRITIDTEVQKLSAELLEGK
;
A
#
# COMPACT_ATOMS: atom_id res chain seq x y z
N ILE A 1 23.76 -10.75 9.27
CA ILE A 1 23.03 -10.38 8.04
C ILE A 1 21.56 -10.72 8.23
N ARG A 2 20.65 -9.81 7.86
CA ARG A 2 19.20 -10.09 7.81
C ARG A 2 18.65 -9.76 6.44
N GLU A 3 17.73 -10.59 5.97
CA GLU A 3 16.97 -10.35 4.76
C GLU A 3 15.67 -9.61 5.08
N TRP A 4 15.39 -8.58 4.28
CA TRP A 4 14.14 -7.83 4.30
C TRP A 4 13.47 -8.01 2.95
N LYS A 5 12.31 -8.65 2.95
CA LYS A 5 11.50 -8.79 1.76
C LYS A 5 10.53 -7.61 1.68
N LEU A 6 10.41 -7.00 0.50
CA LEU A 6 9.45 -5.95 0.22
C LEU A 6 8.32 -6.48 -0.66
N PRO A 7 7.10 -5.95 -0.53
CA PRO A 7 5.99 -6.36 -1.36
C PRO A 7 6.32 -6.18 -2.85
N PRO A 8 5.94 -7.14 -3.69
CA PRO A 8 6.18 -7.05 -5.13
C PRO A 8 5.26 -6.01 -5.77
N THR A 9 5.69 -5.47 -6.91
CA THR A 9 4.81 -4.66 -7.76
C THR A 9 3.82 -5.58 -8.48
N ARG A 10 2.54 -5.33 -8.27
CA ARG A 10 1.45 -6.12 -8.86
C ARG A 10 1.36 -5.91 -10.37
N GLY A 11 0.94 -6.93 -11.12
CA GLY A 11 0.71 -6.86 -12.56
C GLY A 11 -0.43 -5.89 -12.92
N ASN A 12 -0.39 -5.30 -14.11
CA ASN A 12 -1.45 -4.44 -14.61
C ASN A 12 -2.54 -5.26 -15.29
N ILE A 13 -3.80 -4.83 -15.17
CA ILE A 13 -4.91 -5.34 -15.96
C ILE A 13 -5.27 -4.26 -16.99
N THR A 14 -5.43 -4.66 -18.25
CA THR A 14 -5.79 -3.77 -19.35
C THR A 14 -7.05 -4.27 -20.06
N ASP A 15 -7.77 -3.35 -20.66
CA ASP A 15 -8.88 -3.66 -21.54
C ASP A 15 -8.41 -4.31 -22.87
N TYR A 16 -9.36 -4.55 -23.78
CA TYR A 16 -9.07 -5.12 -25.12
C TYR A 16 -8.07 -4.28 -25.93
N PHE A 17 -8.11 -2.95 -25.82
CA PHE A 17 -7.22 -2.04 -26.54
C PHE A 17 -5.90 -1.75 -25.83
N GLY A 18 -5.73 -2.24 -24.61
CA GLY A 18 -4.51 -2.05 -23.82
C GLY A 18 -4.55 -0.85 -22.87
N ASN A 19 -5.70 -0.20 -22.70
CA ASN A 19 -5.89 0.86 -21.70
C ASN A 19 -5.83 0.23 -20.29
N ILE A 20 -5.11 0.88 -19.38
CA ILE A 20 -4.97 0.39 -18.01
C ILE A 20 -6.29 0.59 -17.26
N ILE A 21 -6.90 -0.50 -16.80
CA ILE A 21 -8.11 -0.52 -15.98
C ILE A 21 -7.83 -0.86 -14.50
N ALA A 22 -6.72 -1.57 -14.24
CA ALA A 22 -6.15 -1.70 -12.91
C ALA A 22 -4.63 -1.59 -13.00
N GLY A 23 -4.09 -0.54 -12.41
CA GLY A 23 -2.67 -0.19 -12.46
C GLY A 23 -2.04 -0.02 -11.09
N ASN A 24 -0.87 0.60 -11.08
CA ASN A 24 -0.12 0.91 -9.88
C ASN A 24 0.25 2.38 -9.89
N LEU A 25 -0.08 3.09 -8.83
CA LEU A 25 0.22 4.50 -8.64
C LEU A 25 1.21 4.67 -7.49
N LYS A 26 2.21 5.53 -7.69
CA LYS A 26 3.08 5.96 -6.60
C LYS A 26 2.31 6.89 -5.68
N VAL A 27 2.25 6.55 -4.40
CA VAL A 27 1.58 7.34 -3.37
C VAL A 27 2.54 7.64 -2.23
N TYR A 28 2.30 8.74 -1.55
CA TYR A 28 3.06 9.13 -0.38
C TYR A 28 2.30 8.74 0.88
N GLN A 29 2.97 8.04 1.77
CA GLN A 29 2.43 7.64 3.06
C GLN A 29 3.18 8.34 4.19
N LEU A 30 2.52 8.55 5.30
CA LEU A 30 3.16 9.04 6.51
C LEU A 30 3.13 7.95 7.58
N HIS A 31 4.30 7.57 8.01
CA HIS A 31 4.52 6.57 9.04
C HIS A 31 5.05 7.22 10.30
N ILE A 32 4.69 6.69 11.46
CA ILE A 32 5.30 7.01 12.76
C ILE A 32 5.89 5.73 13.33
N ILE A 33 7.12 5.80 13.84
CA ILE A 33 7.73 4.73 14.65
C ILE A 33 7.58 5.11 16.11
N PRO A 34 6.64 4.50 16.86
CA PRO A 34 6.26 4.96 18.19
C PRO A 34 7.40 4.98 19.20
N GLU A 35 8.35 4.04 19.13
CA GLU A 35 9.52 3.98 20.02
C GLU A 35 10.49 5.17 19.88
N GLN A 36 10.45 5.87 18.73
CA GLN A 36 11.29 7.02 18.46
C GLN A 36 10.65 8.34 18.90
N VAL A 37 9.41 8.29 19.41
CA VAL A 37 8.63 9.47 19.74
C VAL A 37 8.55 9.63 21.25
N GLU A 38 9.17 10.66 21.81
CA GLU A 38 9.12 10.98 23.24
C GLU A 38 7.72 11.39 23.69
N ASN A 39 7.10 12.33 22.98
CA ASN A 39 5.75 12.83 23.31
C ASN A 39 4.79 12.66 22.13
N PHE A 40 4.07 11.54 22.14
CA PHE A 40 3.16 11.17 21.07
C PHE A 40 1.95 12.13 20.93
N ASN A 41 1.45 12.68 22.03
CA ASN A 41 0.33 13.62 21.98
C ASN A 41 0.75 14.95 21.37
N TYR A 42 1.95 15.44 21.72
CA TYR A 42 2.52 16.62 21.10
C TYR A 42 2.73 16.43 19.59
N LEU A 43 3.33 15.31 19.20
CA LEU A 43 3.51 14.95 17.78
C LEU A 43 2.19 14.96 17.02
N LEU A 44 1.14 14.34 17.59
CA LEU A 44 -0.18 14.32 16.94
C LEU A 44 -0.79 15.71 16.84
N SER A 45 -0.58 16.60 17.81
CA SER A 45 -1.05 17.98 17.73
C SER A 45 -0.38 18.77 16.62
N ARG A 46 0.94 18.56 16.41
CA ARG A 46 1.69 19.16 15.29
C ARG A 46 1.21 18.61 13.95
N LEU A 47 1.11 17.28 13.80
CA LEU A 47 0.60 16.65 12.58
C LEU A 47 -0.84 17.06 12.26
N LYS A 48 -1.68 17.29 13.28
CA LYS A 48 -3.03 17.80 13.08
C LYS A 48 -3.03 19.14 12.36
N VAL A 49 -2.14 20.05 12.74
CA VAL A 49 -2.01 21.37 12.10
C VAL A 49 -1.44 21.24 10.69
N ILE A 50 -0.33 20.50 10.52
CA ILE A 50 0.39 20.38 9.24
C ILE A 50 -0.49 19.72 8.16
N LEU A 51 -1.24 18.67 8.52
CA LEU A 51 -2.05 17.86 7.62
C LEU A 51 -3.55 18.13 7.72
N ASN A 52 -3.96 19.11 8.51
CA ASN A 52 -5.38 19.44 8.75
C ASN A 52 -6.22 18.20 9.13
N LEU A 53 -5.69 17.35 10.05
CA LEU A 53 -6.35 16.10 10.43
C LEU A 53 -7.60 16.37 11.30
N SER A 54 -8.69 15.67 10.99
CA SER A 54 -9.90 15.71 11.81
C SER A 54 -9.68 15.03 13.17
N ASN A 55 -10.44 15.46 14.19
CA ASN A 55 -10.39 14.82 15.53
C ASN A 55 -10.69 13.31 15.46
N LYS A 56 -11.65 12.92 14.61
CA LYS A 56 -12.01 11.52 14.38
C LYS A 56 -10.82 10.69 13.87
N ARG A 57 -9.98 11.29 13.02
CA ARG A 57 -8.78 10.63 12.50
C ARG A 57 -7.70 10.50 13.57
N ILE A 58 -7.51 11.52 14.39
CA ILE A 58 -6.58 11.48 15.53
C ILE A 58 -6.95 10.35 16.50
N GLU A 59 -8.23 10.21 16.84
CA GLU A 59 -8.68 9.12 17.72
C GLU A 59 -8.47 7.73 17.12
N LYS A 60 -8.67 7.57 15.80
CA LYS A 60 -8.34 6.32 15.09
C LYS A 60 -6.84 5.99 15.17
N ILE A 61 -5.97 7.00 15.00
CA ILE A 61 -4.51 6.83 15.10
C ILE A 61 -4.13 6.39 16.51
N LYS A 62 -4.69 7.03 17.56
CA LYS A 62 -4.46 6.64 18.96
C LYS A 62 -4.91 5.21 19.26
N LYS A 63 -6.06 4.78 18.73
CA LYS A 63 -6.54 3.39 18.87
C LYS A 63 -5.60 2.39 18.19
N LYS A 64 -5.20 2.66 16.95
CA LYS A 64 -4.26 1.80 16.21
C LYS A 64 -2.92 1.67 16.97
N ARG A 65 -2.38 2.78 17.53
CA ARG A 65 -1.14 2.74 18.30
C ARG A 65 -1.18 1.73 19.46
N LYS A 66 -2.33 1.64 20.17
CA LYS A 66 -2.47 0.73 21.33
C LYS A 66 -2.40 -0.76 20.94
N GLN A 67 -2.66 -1.07 19.67
CA GLN A 67 -2.66 -2.44 19.13
C GLN A 67 -1.31 -2.85 18.53
N LEU A 68 -0.43 -1.87 18.27
CA LEU A 68 0.88 -2.10 17.65
C LEU A 68 1.98 -2.18 18.71
N LYS A 69 3.00 -2.98 18.38
CA LYS A 69 4.24 -3.02 19.16
C LYS A 69 5.03 -1.71 19.02
N PRO A 70 5.88 -1.34 19.98
CA PRO A 70 6.59 -0.04 19.96
C PRO A 70 7.43 0.21 18.71
N TRP A 71 8.01 -0.83 18.12
CA TRP A 71 8.84 -0.76 16.90
C TRP A 71 8.06 -0.90 15.59
N GLU A 72 6.78 -1.23 15.67
CA GLU A 72 5.95 -1.35 14.48
C GLU A 72 5.56 0.02 13.95
N SER A 73 5.62 0.15 12.63
CA SER A 73 5.30 1.40 11.96
C SER A 73 3.80 1.66 11.95
N LEU A 74 3.38 2.78 12.52
CA LEU A 74 1.99 3.24 12.52
C LEU A 74 1.73 4.12 11.30
N ILE A 75 0.84 3.72 10.42
CA ILE A 75 0.44 4.50 9.26
C ILE A 75 -0.57 5.58 9.69
N VAL A 76 -0.17 6.83 9.54
CA VAL A 76 -1.01 8.02 9.82
C VAL A 76 -1.84 8.41 8.61
N SER A 77 -1.23 8.40 7.43
CA SER A 77 -1.90 8.65 6.15
C SER A 77 -1.39 7.68 5.09
N GLU A 78 -2.32 7.06 4.37
CA GLU A 78 -2.01 6.09 3.31
C GLU A 78 -1.85 6.76 1.93
N ASN A 79 -2.39 7.97 1.78
CA ASN A 79 -2.36 8.71 0.52
C ASN A 79 -2.25 10.20 0.83
N LEU A 80 -1.03 10.73 0.83
CA LEU A 80 -0.75 12.15 0.93
C LEU A 80 -0.69 12.75 -0.48
N SER A 81 -1.25 13.92 -0.65
CA SER A 81 -0.98 14.74 -1.83
C SER A 81 0.49 15.18 -1.83
N TRP A 82 1.00 15.60 -2.97
CA TRP A 82 2.35 16.14 -3.08
C TRP A 82 2.56 17.35 -2.15
N ASP A 83 1.56 18.22 -2.03
CA ASP A 83 1.62 19.39 -1.17
C ASP A 83 1.68 19.01 0.33
N GLU A 84 0.90 18.03 0.73
CA GLU A 84 0.94 17.50 2.11
C GLU A 84 2.28 16.83 2.42
N PHE A 85 2.79 16.04 1.47
CA PHE A 85 4.10 15.40 1.58
C PHE A 85 5.21 16.44 1.68
N SER A 86 5.21 17.47 0.84
CA SER A 86 6.18 18.57 0.88
C SER A 86 6.10 19.34 2.19
N ARG A 87 4.89 19.66 2.68
CA ARG A 87 4.71 20.32 3.98
C ARG A 87 5.31 19.48 5.12
N VAL A 88 5.01 18.19 5.16
CA VAL A 88 5.58 17.32 6.20
C VAL A 88 7.11 17.31 6.13
N ASN A 89 7.70 17.23 4.93
CA ASN A 89 9.16 17.22 4.75
C ASN A 89 9.81 18.51 5.27
N ASN A 90 9.17 19.66 5.10
CA ASN A 90 9.69 20.94 5.61
C ASN A 90 9.75 21.00 7.15
N TYR A 91 8.93 20.21 7.84
CA TYR A 91 8.89 20.16 9.30
C TYR A 91 9.50 18.88 9.90
N LEU A 92 10.16 18.03 9.10
CA LEU A 92 10.71 16.76 9.58
C LEU A 92 11.69 16.90 10.73
N TYR A 93 12.43 18.01 10.79
CA TYR A 93 13.39 18.30 11.87
C TYR A 93 12.70 18.43 13.25
N GLU A 94 11.42 18.79 13.29
CA GLU A 94 10.60 18.87 14.51
C GLU A 94 9.84 17.58 14.80
N LEU A 95 9.69 16.69 13.79
CA LEU A 95 8.81 15.53 13.82
C LEU A 95 9.60 14.23 14.04
N VAL A 96 10.28 14.14 15.19
CA VAL A 96 11.07 12.95 15.54
C VAL A 96 10.20 11.68 15.50
N GLY A 97 10.68 10.65 14.82
CA GLY A 97 9.97 9.38 14.66
C GLY A 97 8.95 9.36 13.50
N VAL A 98 8.78 10.46 12.78
CA VAL A 98 7.93 10.53 11.57
C VAL A 98 8.75 10.21 10.34
N LYS A 99 8.22 9.36 9.47
CA LYS A 99 8.85 8.97 8.20
C LYS A 99 7.86 9.10 7.05
N PRO A 100 8.01 10.10 6.18
CA PRO A 100 7.34 10.10 4.89
C PRO A 100 7.94 9.00 4.01
N VAL A 101 7.07 8.18 3.41
CA VAL A 101 7.47 7.02 2.61
C VAL A 101 6.75 7.09 1.27
N MET A 102 7.47 6.93 0.18
CA MET A 102 6.88 6.69 -1.13
C MET A 102 6.64 5.19 -1.30
N THR A 103 5.40 4.82 -1.61
CA THR A 103 5.00 3.43 -1.82
C THR A 103 4.14 3.29 -3.07
N ILE A 104 3.76 2.07 -3.39
CA ILE A 104 2.89 1.77 -4.54
C ILE A 104 1.50 1.38 -4.01
N SER A 105 0.48 2.05 -4.53
CA SER A 105 -0.92 1.68 -4.29
C SER A 105 -1.57 1.18 -5.56
N ARG A 106 -2.54 0.28 -5.43
CA ARG A 106 -3.38 -0.15 -6.54
C ARG A 106 -4.28 0.99 -6.97
N ASP A 107 -4.38 1.20 -8.27
CA ASP A 107 -5.17 2.26 -8.90
C ASP A 107 -6.17 1.66 -9.87
N TYR A 108 -7.40 2.19 -9.86
CA TYR A 108 -8.51 1.77 -10.70
C TYR A 108 -9.12 3.00 -11.39
N PRO A 109 -8.57 3.44 -12.53
CA PRO A 109 -8.99 4.67 -13.20
C PRO A 109 -10.47 4.71 -13.56
N PHE A 110 -11.08 3.54 -13.76
CA PHE A 110 -12.48 3.38 -14.15
C PHE A 110 -13.25 2.58 -13.10
N SER A 111 -13.02 2.86 -11.80
CA SER A 111 -13.62 2.10 -10.69
C SER A 111 -15.13 2.02 -10.77
N GLU A 112 -15.81 3.10 -11.16
CA GLU A 112 -17.30 3.19 -11.19
C GLU A 112 -17.93 2.13 -12.09
N ILE A 113 -17.32 1.86 -13.26
CA ILE A 113 -17.86 0.94 -14.26
C ILE A 113 -17.28 -0.46 -14.19
N TYR A 114 -16.15 -0.66 -13.48
CA TYR A 114 -15.45 -1.94 -13.42
C TYR A 114 -15.46 -2.61 -12.04
N THR A 115 -16.09 -2.02 -11.01
CA THR A 115 -16.04 -2.50 -9.63
C THR A 115 -16.40 -3.98 -9.51
N HIS A 116 -17.47 -4.42 -10.18
CA HIS A 116 -17.95 -5.81 -10.11
C HIS A 116 -17.06 -6.79 -10.86
N VAL A 117 -16.37 -6.33 -11.91
CA VAL A 117 -15.46 -7.17 -12.73
C VAL A 117 -14.10 -7.29 -12.07
N LEU A 118 -13.49 -6.14 -11.72
CA LEU A 118 -12.12 -6.09 -11.18
C LEU A 118 -12.05 -6.56 -9.73
N GLY A 119 -13.02 -6.19 -8.91
CA GLY A 119 -12.92 -6.32 -7.47
C GLY A 119 -11.95 -5.32 -6.86
N TYR A 120 -11.26 -5.71 -5.78
CA TYR A 120 -10.31 -4.84 -5.08
C TYR A 120 -9.20 -5.64 -4.39
N VAL A 121 -8.15 -4.93 -3.99
CA VAL A 121 -7.05 -5.50 -3.20
C VAL A 121 -7.08 -4.99 -1.76
N SER A 122 -6.72 -5.86 -0.81
CA SER A 122 -6.59 -5.52 0.61
C SER A 122 -5.49 -6.36 1.27
N GLN A 123 -5.16 -6.05 2.52
CA GLN A 123 -4.27 -6.89 3.29
C GLN A 123 -4.89 -8.28 3.51
N PRO A 124 -4.09 -9.37 3.41
CA PRO A 124 -4.57 -10.72 3.69
C PRO A 124 -4.93 -10.89 5.18
N ASN A 125 -5.97 -11.65 5.45
CA ASN A 125 -6.25 -12.20 6.77
C ASN A 125 -5.59 -13.59 6.92
N GLU A 126 -5.70 -14.21 8.09
CA GLU A 126 -5.11 -15.53 8.33
C GLU A 126 -5.69 -16.61 7.41
N GLU A 127 -6.98 -16.55 7.12
CA GLU A 127 -7.67 -17.49 6.22
C GLU A 127 -7.15 -17.39 4.79
N ASP A 128 -6.92 -16.17 4.28
CA ASP A 128 -6.36 -15.95 2.94
C ASP A 128 -4.96 -16.55 2.80
N ILE A 129 -4.14 -16.40 3.85
CA ILE A 129 -2.76 -16.92 3.85
C ILE A 129 -2.77 -18.45 3.85
N LEU A 130 -3.66 -19.07 4.64
CA LEU A 130 -3.79 -20.51 4.71
C LEU A 130 -4.40 -21.13 3.44
N ALA A 131 -5.31 -20.41 2.78
CA ALA A 131 -6.02 -20.90 1.60
C ALA A 131 -5.16 -20.92 0.32
N ASN A 132 -4.11 -20.10 0.23
CA ASN A 132 -3.31 -19.99 -0.99
C ASN A 132 -1.80 -20.07 -0.70
N LYS A 133 -1.17 -21.17 -1.15
CA LYS A 133 0.28 -21.41 -0.99
C LYS A 133 1.15 -20.29 -1.57
N VAL A 134 0.76 -19.73 -2.71
CA VAL A 134 1.50 -18.62 -3.36
C VAL A 134 1.49 -17.38 -2.47
N ILE A 135 0.36 -17.07 -1.85
CA ILE A 135 0.27 -15.96 -0.89
C ILE A 135 1.12 -16.26 0.34
N GLN A 136 1.07 -17.49 0.87
CA GLN A 136 1.87 -17.91 2.02
C GLN A 136 3.37 -17.76 1.78
N GLU A 137 3.88 -18.21 0.64
CA GLU A 137 5.29 -18.12 0.26
C GLU A 137 5.78 -16.68 0.04
N LYS A 138 4.92 -15.84 -0.53
CA LYS A 138 5.22 -14.45 -0.85
C LYS A 138 4.83 -13.45 0.23
N PHE A 139 4.27 -13.94 1.34
CA PHE A 139 3.78 -13.10 2.42
C PHE A 139 4.89 -12.23 3.01
N VAL A 140 4.63 -10.93 3.01
CA VAL A 140 5.46 -9.91 3.67
C VAL A 140 4.55 -8.82 4.25
N PRO A 141 4.97 -8.14 5.31
CA PRO A 141 4.20 -7.02 5.84
C PRO A 141 3.91 -5.97 4.78
N GLY A 142 2.66 -5.57 4.68
CA GLY A 142 2.21 -4.58 3.70
C GLY A 142 1.82 -5.14 2.32
N ILE A 143 1.94 -6.46 2.09
CA ILE A 143 1.43 -7.08 0.87
C ILE A 143 -0.09 -6.89 0.76
N LYS A 144 -0.57 -6.64 -0.46
CA LYS A 144 -1.99 -6.60 -0.78
C LYS A 144 -2.33 -7.71 -1.76
N ILE A 145 -3.45 -8.39 -1.51
CA ILE A 145 -3.97 -9.49 -2.32
C ILE A 145 -5.34 -9.15 -2.87
N GLY A 146 -5.74 -9.78 -3.96
CA GLY A 146 -7.08 -9.66 -4.50
C GLY A 146 -8.13 -10.33 -3.61
N LYS A 147 -9.19 -9.60 -3.27
CA LYS A 147 -10.29 -10.09 -2.41
C LYS A 147 -11.49 -10.55 -3.19
N LEU A 148 -11.76 -9.93 -4.31
CA LEU A 148 -12.90 -10.22 -5.18
C LEU A 148 -12.51 -10.07 -6.66
N GLY A 149 -13.38 -10.52 -7.55
CA GLY A 149 -13.31 -10.33 -8.99
C GLY A 149 -12.04 -10.87 -9.63
N LEU A 150 -11.61 -10.24 -10.72
CA LEU A 150 -10.40 -10.61 -11.46
C LEU A 150 -9.13 -10.50 -10.61
N GLU A 151 -9.09 -9.53 -9.70
CA GLU A 151 -7.95 -9.38 -8.78
C GLU A 151 -7.73 -10.65 -7.95
N LYS A 152 -8.81 -11.29 -7.48
CA LYS A 152 -8.73 -12.55 -6.74
C LYS A 152 -8.47 -13.75 -7.63
N THR A 153 -9.22 -13.85 -8.73
CA THR A 153 -9.17 -15.02 -9.62
C THR A 153 -7.78 -15.17 -10.27
N LEU A 154 -7.16 -14.05 -10.63
CA LEU A 154 -5.86 -13.99 -11.29
C LEU A 154 -4.71 -13.65 -10.32
N GLU A 155 -4.90 -13.89 -9.01
CA GLU A 155 -3.92 -13.56 -7.98
C GLU A 155 -2.53 -14.09 -8.29
N ASN A 156 -2.43 -15.36 -8.68
CA ASN A 156 -1.16 -16.04 -8.93
C ASN A 156 -0.33 -15.39 -10.05
N ASP A 157 -1.00 -14.85 -11.05
CA ASP A 157 -0.36 -14.16 -12.19
C ASP A 157 -0.04 -12.71 -11.85
N LEU A 158 -0.91 -12.06 -11.08
CA LEU A 158 -0.80 -10.64 -10.75
C LEU A 158 0.19 -10.33 -9.62
N ILE A 159 0.45 -11.24 -8.68
CA ILE A 159 1.19 -10.96 -7.43
C ILE A 159 2.70 -10.78 -7.65
N GLY A 160 3.37 -10.98 -8.66
CA GLY A 160 4.81 -10.76 -8.84
C GLY A 160 5.72 -11.54 -7.86
N VAL A 161 6.98 -11.13 -7.80
CA VAL A 161 8.04 -11.69 -6.92
C VAL A 161 8.58 -10.58 -6.03
N ASN A 162 8.77 -10.87 -4.75
CA ASN A 162 9.23 -9.91 -3.74
C ASN A 162 10.63 -9.36 -4.07
N ASP A 163 10.85 -8.08 -3.78
CA ASP A 163 12.19 -7.53 -3.69
C ASP A 163 12.87 -8.03 -2.41
N ILE A 164 14.17 -8.27 -2.46
CA ILE A 164 14.97 -8.71 -1.30
C ILE A 164 16.05 -7.68 -1.04
N GLN A 165 16.08 -7.15 0.18
CA GLN A 165 17.14 -6.27 0.68
C GLN A 165 17.88 -6.98 1.79
N ARG A 166 19.21 -7.08 1.68
CA ARG A 166 20.07 -7.63 2.71
C ARG A 166 20.78 -6.52 3.47
N TYR A 167 20.70 -6.59 4.78
CA TYR A 167 21.32 -5.62 5.68
C TYR A 167 22.26 -6.30 6.66
N GLU A 168 23.38 -5.64 6.92
CA GLU A 168 24.17 -5.91 8.11
C GLU A 168 23.44 -5.32 9.32
N VAL A 169 23.32 -6.12 10.38
CA VAL A 169 22.68 -5.70 11.62
C VAL A 169 23.64 -5.89 12.80
N ASN A 170 23.56 -5.01 13.81
CA ASN A 170 24.29 -5.20 15.07
C ASN A 170 23.61 -6.27 15.94
N ALA A 171 24.20 -6.54 17.12
CA ALA A 171 23.68 -7.51 18.10
C ALA A 171 22.25 -7.20 18.57
N TYR A 172 21.80 -5.95 18.48
CA TYR A 172 20.46 -5.50 18.85
C TYR A 172 19.47 -5.52 17.66
N GLY A 173 19.91 -5.99 16.47
CA GLY A 173 19.07 -6.03 15.28
C GLY A 173 18.90 -4.69 14.54
N LYS A 174 19.63 -3.64 14.94
CA LYS A 174 19.62 -2.35 14.26
C LYS A 174 20.42 -2.43 12.94
N ARG A 175 19.85 -1.92 11.85
CA ARG A 175 20.50 -1.87 10.53
C ARG A 175 21.74 -0.96 10.60
N ILE A 176 22.89 -1.46 10.09
CA ILE A 176 24.14 -0.72 9.98
C ILE A 176 24.35 -0.33 8.52
N ASN A 177 24.48 -1.31 7.63
CA ASN A 177 24.75 -1.11 6.21
C ASN A 177 23.81 -1.94 5.35
N GLN A 178 23.46 -1.40 4.17
CA GLN A 178 22.81 -2.19 3.13
C GLN A 178 23.90 -2.91 2.32
N LEU A 179 23.80 -4.25 2.26
CA LEU A 179 24.78 -5.09 1.58
C LEU A 179 24.38 -5.35 0.14
N GLU A 180 23.14 -5.75 -0.08
CA GLU A 180 22.64 -6.19 -1.39
C GLU A 180 21.18 -5.82 -1.57
N TYR A 181 20.81 -5.48 -2.79
CA TYR A 181 19.44 -5.30 -3.24
C TYR A 181 19.17 -6.19 -4.44
N GLN A 182 18.32 -7.18 -4.28
CA GLN A 182 17.83 -8.03 -5.37
C GLN A 182 16.42 -7.58 -5.74
N LYS A 183 16.30 -6.97 -6.91
CA LYS A 183 15.01 -6.54 -7.44
C LYS A 183 14.16 -7.76 -7.79
N GLY A 184 12.94 -7.79 -7.27
CA GLY A 184 11.94 -8.79 -7.63
C GLY A 184 11.39 -8.59 -9.03
N LYS A 185 10.35 -9.33 -9.35
CA LYS A 185 9.70 -9.28 -10.65
C LYS A 185 8.26 -8.80 -10.52
N GLN A 186 7.87 -7.82 -11.31
CA GLN A 186 6.48 -7.38 -11.40
C GLN A 186 5.59 -8.55 -11.84
N GLY A 187 4.36 -8.60 -11.33
CA GLY A 187 3.34 -9.55 -11.80
C GLY A 187 3.02 -9.38 -13.28
N SER A 188 2.42 -10.41 -13.86
CA SER A 188 2.09 -10.45 -15.30
C SER A 188 1.09 -9.36 -15.68
N LYS A 189 1.29 -8.76 -16.85
CA LYS A 189 0.29 -7.89 -17.48
C LYS A 189 -0.81 -8.77 -18.07
N ILE A 190 -2.06 -8.51 -17.68
CA ILE A 190 -3.23 -9.26 -18.15
C ILE A 190 -4.09 -8.34 -19.01
N ARG A 191 -4.47 -8.84 -20.20
CA ARG A 191 -5.41 -8.16 -21.08
C ARG A 191 -6.74 -8.92 -21.07
N ILE A 192 -7.82 -8.20 -20.80
CA ILE A 192 -9.18 -8.75 -20.86
C ILE A 192 -9.85 -8.38 -22.17
N THR A 193 -10.97 -9.02 -22.46
CA THR A 193 -11.72 -8.86 -23.71
C THR A 193 -12.74 -7.72 -23.68
N ILE A 194 -12.91 -7.06 -22.53
CA ILE A 194 -13.87 -5.96 -22.38
C ILE A 194 -13.30 -4.70 -23.03
N ASP A 195 -14.15 -4.02 -23.78
CA ASP A 195 -13.89 -2.68 -24.32
C ASP A 195 -14.41 -1.62 -23.35
N THR A 196 -13.53 -0.71 -22.92
CA THR A 196 -13.87 0.32 -21.94
C THR A 196 -14.94 1.30 -22.45
N GLU A 197 -14.94 1.64 -23.73
CA GLU A 197 -15.95 2.56 -24.28
C GLU A 197 -17.34 1.92 -24.33
N VAL A 198 -17.41 0.65 -24.72
CA VAL A 198 -18.67 -0.11 -24.65
C VAL A 198 -19.17 -0.27 -23.21
N GLN A 199 -18.24 -0.49 -22.28
CA GLN A 199 -18.58 -0.60 -20.86
C GLN A 199 -19.11 0.72 -20.29
N LYS A 200 -18.55 1.88 -20.67
CA LYS A 200 -19.04 3.22 -20.29
C LYS A 200 -20.44 3.46 -20.82
N LEU A 201 -20.63 3.22 -22.13
CA LEU A 201 -21.94 3.38 -22.76
C LEU A 201 -23.00 2.52 -22.08
N SER A 202 -22.65 1.26 -21.75
CA SER A 202 -23.56 0.34 -21.05
C SER A 202 -23.94 0.84 -19.66
N ALA A 203 -22.98 1.41 -18.92
CA ALA A 203 -23.23 1.98 -17.60
C ALA A 203 -24.15 3.22 -17.70
N GLU A 204 -23.88 4.13 -18.63
CA GLU A 204 -24.72 5.33 -18.88
C GLU A 204 -26.18 4.96 -19.25
N LEU A 205 -26.38 3.93 -20.08
CA LEU A 205 -27.72 3.47 -20.47
C LEU A 205 -28.49 2.80 -19.32
N LEU A 206 -27.78 2.31 -18.29
CA LEU A 206 -28.38 1.69 -17.10
C LEU A 206 -28.59 2.70 -15.95
N GLU A 207 -27.99 3.88 -16.04
CA GLU A 207 -28.13 4.93 -15.06
C GLU A 207 -29.58 5.46 -15.08
N GLY A 208 -30.31 5.30 -13.98
CA GLY A 208 -31.68 5.77 -13.83
C GLY A 208 -32.79 4.72 -14.07
N LYS A 209 -32.43 3.42 -14.12
CA LYS A 209 -33.41 2.32 -14.16
C LYS A 209 -33.56 1.63 -12.80
#